data_4b672bce9a77202699b4278886054255
#
_entry.id   4b672bce9a77202699b4278886054255
#
_cell.length_a   1.000
_cell.length_b   1.000
_cell.length_c   1.000
_cell.angle_alpha   90.00
_cell.angle_beta   90.00
_cell.angle_gamma   90.00
#
_symmetry.space_group_name_H-M   'P 1'
#
loop_
_entity.id
_entity.type
_entity.pdbx_description
1 polymer ?
#
loop_
_entity_poly.entity_id
_entity_poly.type
_entity_poly.pdbx_seq_one_letter_code
_entity_poly.pdbx_strand_id
1 'polypeptide(L)'
;MTKYESEIYHIITNSTEHWTVEQIYAEIKKKYPRVVIATVYNNVNKLWKAGLIHKVSMENMPDRYDRIVKHDHLVCRRCRKLMDISFEDLTASLQKQLGEAFLSYELKVFYLCPNCQKQEKIQLQSDKKGESYE
;
A
#
# COMPACT_ATOMS: atom_id res chain seq x y z
N MET A 1 -7.25 -24.03 -3.65
CA MET A 1 -7.13 -23.08 -4.77
C MET A 1 -7.10 -23.80 -6.11
N THR A 2 -7.72 -23.22 -7.12
CA THR A 2 -7.58 -23.70 -8.49
C THR A 2 -6.16 -23.38 -9.00
N LYS A 3 -5.80 -23.97 -10.14
CA LYS A 3 -4.48 -23.71 -10.72
C LYS A 3 -4.26 -22.23 -11.08
N TYR A 4 -5.30 -21.57 -11.58
CA TYR A 4 -5.21 -20.15 -11.93
C TYR A 4 -5.13 -19.25 -10.69
N GLU A 5 -5.93 -19.51 -9.68
CA GLU A 5 -5.86 -18.78 -8.41
C GLU A 5 -4.47 -18.89 -7.80
N SER A 6 -3.95 -20.11 -7.75
CA SER A 6 -2.64 -20.37 -7.16
C SER A 6 -1.52 -19.65 -7.91
N GLU A 7 -1.56 -19.67 -9.23
CA GLU A 7 -0.55 -19.00 -10.05
C GLU A 7 -0.63 -17.48 -9.92
N ILE A 8 -1.83 -16.93 -9.93
CA ILE A 8 -2.04 -15.47 -9.76
C ILE A 8 -1.58 -15.03 -8.38
N TYR A 9 -1.94 -15.77 -7.35
CA TYR A 9 -1.50 -15.50 -5.99
C TYR A 9 0.03 -15.51 -5.91
N HIS A 10 0.67 -16.49 -6.54
CA HIS A 10 2.12 -16.62 -6.58
C HIS A 10 2.78 -15.44 -7.29
N ILE A 11 2.24 -15.02 -8.44
CA ILE A 11 2.75 -13.86 -9.18
C ILE A 11 2.74 -12.61 -8.30
N ILE A 12 1.62 -12.35 -7.64
CA ILE A 12 1.45 -11.16 -6.82
C ILE A 12 2.32 -11.20 -5.58
N THR A 13 2.35 -12.34 -4.88
CA THR A 13 3.02 -12.44 -3.58
C THR A 13 4.54 -12.56 -3.67
N ASN A 14 5.06 -12.99 -4.80
CA ASN A 14 6.51 -13.09 -5.01
C ASN A 14 7.12 -11.86 -5.66
N SER A 15 6.40 -10.77 -5.68
CA SER A 15 6.84 -9.51 -6.28
C SER A 15 6.58 -8.36 -5.33
N THR A 16 7.36 -7.30 -5.45
CA THR A 16 7.14 -6.04 -4.75
C THR A 16 6.35 -5.05 -5.61
N GLU A 17 5.98 -5.44 -6.81
CA GLU A 17 5.28 -4.57 -7.74
C GLU A 17 3.79 -4.47 -7.42
N HIS A 18 3.18 -3.40 -7.92
CA HIS A 18 1.75 -3.18 -7.86
C HIS A 18 1.18 -3.54 -9.24
N TRP A 19 0.50 -4.67 -9.31
CA TRP A 19 0.07 -5.27 -10.57
C TRP A 19 -1.32 -4.81 -10.98
N THR A 20 -1.49 -4.38 -12.23
CA THR A 20 -2.82 -4.30 -12.84
C THR A 20 -3.24 -5.69 -13.30
N VAL A 21 -4.54 -5.88 -13.53
CA VAL A 21 -5.04 -7.16 -14.04
C VAL A 21 -4.43 -7.48 -15.41
N GLU A 22 -4.26 -6.46 -16.25
CA GLU A 22 -3.64 -6.64 -17.58
C GLU A 22 -2.21 -7.13 -17.48
N GLN A 23 -1.44 -6.62 -16.53
CA GLN A 23 -0.07 -7.05 -16.29
C GLN A 23 -0.03 -8.49 -15.78
N ILE A 24 -0.93 -8.83 -14.86
CA ILE A 24 -1.06 -10.21 -14.35
C ILE A 24 -1.42 -11.16 -15.49
N TYR A 25 -2.36 -10.75 -16.33
CA TYR A 25 -2.78 -11.52 -17.49
C TYR A 25 -1.61 -11.80 -18.43
N ALA A 26 -0.83 -10.76 -18.75
CA ALA A 26 0.35 -10.93 -19.60
C ALA A 26 1.34 -11.94 -19.02
N GLU A 27 1.51 -11.92 -17.70
CA GLU A 27 2.43 -12.82 -17.01
C GLU A 27 1.92 -14.26 -16.96
N ILE A 28 0.65 -14.47 -16.61
CA ILE A 28 0.08 -15.81 -16.50
C ILE A 28 -0.05 -16.49 -17.88
N LYS A 29 -0.25 -15.69 -18.93
CA LYS A 29 -0.38 -16.18 -20.28
C LYS A 29 0.90 -16.87 -20.78
N LYS A 30 2.04 -16.51 -20.23
CA LYS A 30 3.32 -17.17 -20.55
C LYS A 30 3.29 -18.65 -20.18
N LYS A 31 2.65 -18.98 -19.07
CA LYS A 31 2.54 -20.35 -18.58
C LYS A 31 1.27 -21.05 -19.06
N TYR A 32 0.19 -20.30 -19.19
CA TYR A 32 -1.12 -20.82 -19.59
C TYR A 32 -1.62 -20.02 -20.80
N PRO A 33 -1.17 -20.38 -22.03
CA PRO A 33 -1.48 -19.57 -23.22
C PRO A 33 -2.97 -19.44 -23.54
N ARG A 34 -3.79 -20.34 -23.04
CA ARG A 34 -5.23 -20.34 -23.29
C ARG A 34 -6.04 -19.58 -22.27
N VAL A 35 -5.40 -19.01 -21.25
CA VAL A 35 -6.12 -18.25 -20.24
C VAL A 35 -6.73 -17.01 -20.88
N VAL A 36 -7.96 -16.67 -20.48
CA VAL A 36 -8.63 -15.45 -20.93
C VAL A 36 -8.64 -14.44 -19.80
N ILE A 37 -8.68 -13.15 -20.17
CA ILE A 37 -8.56 -12.09 -19.19
C ILE A 37 -9.70 -12.10 -18.16
N ALA A 38 -10.89 -12.53 -18.55
CA ALA A 38 -12.02 -12.65 -17.63
C ALA A 38 -11.71 -13.60 -16.48
N THR A 39 -10.98 -14.68 -16.74
CA THR A 39 -10.55 -15.63 -15.72
C THR A 39 -9.62 -14.93 -14.72
N VAL A 40 -8.72 -14.10 -15.22
CA VAL A 40 -7.79 -13.35 -14.35
C VAL A 40 -8.56 -12.37 -13.47
N TYR A 41 -9.48 -11.60 -14.03
CA TYR A 41 -10.33 -10.68 -13.26
C TYR A 41 -11.08 -11.41 -12.14
N ASN A 42 -11.71 -12.53 -12.48
CA ASN A 42 -12.50 -13.29 -11.51
C ASN A 42 -11.63 -13.82 -10.37
N ASN A 43 -10.46 -14.33 -10.68
CA ASN A 43 -9.57 -14.90 -9.68
C ASN A 43 -8.91 -13.82 -8.80
N VAL A 44 -8.51 -12.70 -9.40
CA VAL A 44 -7.97 -11.56 -8.65
C VAL A 44 -9.01 -11.04 -7.66
N ASN A 45 -10.24 -10.87 -8.12
CA ASN A 45 -11.34 -10.40 -7.28
C ASN A 45 -11.62 -11.37 -6.14
N LYS A 46 -11.58 -12.66 -6.42
CA LYS A 46 -11.78 -13.71 -5.42
C LYS A 46 -10.69 -13.69 -4.35
N LEU A 47 -9.43 -13.54 -4.77
CA LEU A 47 -8.30 -13.44 -3.84
C LEU A 47 -8.40 -12.18 -2.97
N TRP A 48 -8.79 -11.08 -3.57
CA TRP A 48 -8.97 -9.83 -2.83
C TRP A 48 -10.09 -9.94 -1.79
N LYS A 49 -11.23 -10.46 -2.19
CA LYS A 49 -12.37 -10.65 -1.27
C LYS A 49 -12.05 -11.61 -0.13
N ALA A 50 -11.17 -12.58 -0.39
CA ALA A 50 -10.71 -13.51 0.64
C ALA A 50 -9.65 -12.90 1.57
N GLY A 51 -9.20 -11.67 1.30
CA GLY A 51 -8.20 -11.00 2.12
C GLY A 51 -6.78 -11.51 1.90
N LEU A 52 -6.50 -12.15 0.76
CA LEU A 52 -5.20 -12.74 0.47
C LEU A 52 -4.27 -11.82 -0.31
N ILE A 53 -4.81 -10.78 -0.94
CA ILE A 53 -4.04 -9.75 -1.64
C ILE A 53 -4.62 -8.38 -1.30
N HIS A 54 -3.80 -7.35 -1.48
CA HIS A 54 -4.18 -5.96 -1.25
C HIS A 54 -4.57 -5.29 -2.56
N LYS A 55 -5.55 -4.40 -2.52
CA LYS A 55 -6.02 -3.66 -3.68
C LYS A 55 -5.79 -2.18 -3.47
N VAL A 56 -5.18 -1.53 -4.44
CA VAL A 56 -4.96 -0.08 -4.44
C VAL A 56 -5.80 0.52 -5.56
N SER A 57 -6.76 1.34 -5.19
CA SER A 57 -7.64 2.03 -6.14
C SER A 57 -7.32 3.51 -6.11
N MET A 58 -7.13 4.09 -7.30
CA MET A 58 -6.90 5.52 -7.46
C MET A 58 -7.83 6.04 -8.54
N GLU A 59 -8.28 7.26 -8.36
CA GLU A 59 -9.21 7.89 -9.28
C GLU A 59 -8.60 8.00 -10.68
N ASN A 60 -9.39 7.59 -11.69
CA ASN A 60 -9.02 7.62 -13.11
C ASN A 60 -7.82 6.75 -13.49
N MET A 61 -7.51 5.77 -12.65
CA MET A 61 -6.44 4.81 -12.93
C MET A 61 -6.95 3.39 -12.68
N PRO A 62 -6.39 2.39 -13.39
CA PRO A 62 -6.77 1.01 -13.13
C PRO A 62 -6.37 0.59 -11.73
N ASP A 63 -7.18 -0.28 -11.13
CA ASP A 63 -6.85 -0.86 -9.83
C ASP A 63 -5.57 -1.66 -9.92
N ARG A 64 -4.78 -1.61 -8.86
CA ARG A 64 -3.55 -2.36 -8.73
C ARG A 64 -3.65 -3.31 -7.54
N TYR A 65 -2.92 -4.39 -7.64
CA TYR A 65 -2.92 -5.43 -6.62
C TYR A 65 -1.51 -5.74 -6.20
N ASP A 66 -1.30 -5.90 -4.93
CA ASP A 66 0.00 -6.25 -4.38
C ASP A 66 -0.15 -7.24 -3.24
N ARG A 67 0.99 -7.73 -2.79
CA ARG A 67 1.04 -8.65 -1.66
C ARG A 67 0.63 -7.92 -0.39
N ILE A 68 0.03 -8.65 0.52
CA ILE A 68 -0.18 -8.15 1.86
C ILE A 68 1.14 -8.32 2.62
N VAL A 69 2.07 -7.42 2.36
CA VAL A 69 3.18 -7.22 3.27
C VAL A 69 2.79 -6.00 4.05
N LYS A 70 2.87 -6.14 5.32
CA LYS A 70 2.64 -5.03 6.19
C LYS A 70 3.70 -3.97 5.90
N HIS A 71 3.31 -2.94 5.20
CA HIS A 71 4.09 -1.74 5.07
C HIS A 71 3.23 -0.58 5.55
N ASP A 72 3.85 0.32 6.22
CA ASP A 72 3.21 1.52 6.73
C ASP A 72 3.48 2.65 5.75
N HIS A 73 2.71 3.71 5.84
CA HIS A 73 2.85 4.85 4.97
C HIS A 73 3.31 6.06 5.76
N LEU A 74 4.26 6.78 5.18
CA LEU A 74 4.80 8.00 5.74
C LEU A 74 4.51 9.13 4.77
N VAL A 75 3.79 10.14 5.21
CA VAL A 75 3.38 11.26 4.36
C VAL A 75 3.94 12.55 4.91
N CYS A 76 4.68 13.29 4.08
CA CYS A 76 5.06 14.64 4.45
C CYS A 76 3.84 15.54 4.35
N ARG A 77 3.48 16.16 5.43
CA ARG A 77 2.29 17.01 5.48
C ARG A 77 2.42 18.26 4.61
N ARG A 78 3.64 18.72 4.36
CA ARG A 78 3.89 19.92 3.58
C ARG A 78 3.98 19.65 2.08
N CYS A 79 4.89 18.76 1.66
CA CYS A 79 5.11 18.48 0.24
C CYS A 79 4.29 17.31 -0.29
N ARG A 80 3.59 16.60 0.59
CA ARG A 80 2.71 15.46 0.25
C ARG A 80 3.45 14.23 -0.27
N LYS A 81 4.76 14.18 -0.15
CA LYS A 81 5.53 13.01 -0.56
C LYS A 81 5.11 11.80 0.26
N LEU A 82 4.82 10.71 -0.43
CA LEU A 82 4.43 9.44 0.15
C LEU A 82 5.59 8.47 0.09
N MET A 83 5.89 7.83 1.21
CA MET A 83 6.94 6.81 1.29
C MET A 83 6.40 5.57 1.99
N ASP A 84 6.84 4.41 1.52
CA ASP A 84 6.60 3.16 2.21
C ASP A 84 7.69 2.94 3.25
N ILE A 85 7.29 2.53 4.43
CA ILE A 85 8.19 2.29 5.54
C ILE A 85 7.60 1.20 6.43
N SER A 86 8.44 0.50 7.17
CA SER A 86 7.97 -0.47 8.14
C SER A 86 8.27 0.05 9.54
N PHE A 87 7.21 0.33 10.27
CA PHE A 87 7.31 0.64 11.68
C PHE A 87 7.15 -0.63 12.51
N GLU A 88 7.32 -0.49 13.80
CA GLU A 88 7.08 -1.59 14.72
C GLU A 88 5.64 -2.10 14.58
N ASP A 89 5.48 -3.41 14.64
CA ASP A 89 4.18 -4.05 14.49
C ASP A 89 3.29 -3.78 15.71
N LEU A 90 2.15 -3.17 15.49
CA LEU A 90 1.20 -2.85 16.54
C LEU A 90 0.10 -3.89 16.72
N THR A 91 0.16 -5.01 15.99
CA THR A 91 -0.89 -6.04 16.02
C THR A 91 -1.15 -6.53 17.43
N ALA A 92 -0.09 -6.88 18.17
CA ALA A 92 -0.23 -7.39 19.54
C ALA A 92 -0.86 -6.37 20.47
N SER A 93 -0.46 -5.10 20.36
CA SER A 93 -0.99 -4.02 21.19
C SER A 93 -2.46 -3.76 20.92
N LEU A 94 -2.83 -3.75 19.63
CA LEU A 94 -4.22 -3.51 19.22
C LEU A 94 -5.11 -4.70 19.58
N GLN A 95 -4.60 -5.91 19.39
CA GLN A 95 -5.32 -7.14 19.70
C GLN A 95 -5.59 -7.27 21.20
N LYS A 96 -4.64 -6.84 22.02
CA LYS A 96 -4.79 -6.83 23.47
C LYS A 96 -5.94 -5.92 23.90
N GLN A 97 -6.13 -4.80 23.21
CA GLN A 97 -7.17 -3.84 23.54
C GLN A 97 -8.54 -4.22 22.97
N LEU A 98 -8.57 -4.83 21.80
CA LEU A 98 -9.80 -5.10 21.05
C LEU A 98 -10.21 -6.57 21.07
N GLY A 99 -9.31 -7.47 21.46
CA GLY A 99 -9.59 -8.90 21.50
C GLY A 99 -9.89 -9.47 20.13
N GLU A 100 -10.82 -10.39 20.07
CA GLU A 100 -11.18 -11.08 18.83
C GLU A 100 -11.87 -10.16 17.80
N ALA A 101 -12.29 -9.00 18.22
CA ALA A 101 -12.89 -8.02 17.30
C ALA A 101 -11.86 -7.38 16.39
N PHE A 102 -10.56 -7.49 16.71
CA PHE A 102 -9.52 -6.92 15.88
C PHE A 102 -9.32 -7.75 14.60
N LEU A 103 -9.37 -7.08 13.46
CA LEU A 103 -9.17 -7.72 12.15
C LEU A 103 -7.83 -7.33 11.54
N SER A 104 -7.60 -6.05 11.35
CA SER A 104 -6.38 -5.53 10.75
C SER A 104 -6.27 -4.04 11.03
N TYR A 105 -5.13 -3.44 10.69
CA TYR A 105 -4.97 -2.01 10.78
C TYR A 105 -4.10 -1.49 9.64
N GLU A 106 -4.29 -0.22 9.35
CA GLU A 106 -3.44 0.52 8.43
C GLU A 106 -2.83 1.68 9.20
N LEU A 107 -1.52 1.90 9.03
CA LEU A 107 -0.82 2.98 9.70
C LEU A 107 -0.33 3.99 8.67
N LYS A 108 -0.80 5.20 8.81
CA LYS A 108 -0.34 6.33 8.02
C LYS A 108 0.17 7.37 9.00
N VAL A 109 1.45 7.71 8.87
CA VAL A 109 2.09 8.66 9.76
C VAL A 109 2.37 9.94 8.99
N PHE A 110 1.94 11.05 9.54
CA PHE A 110 2.21 12.36 8.99
C PHE A 110 3.42 12.94 9.68
N TYR A 111 4.34 13.47 8.88
CA TYR A 111 5.58 14.04 9.40
C TYR A 111 6.02 15.19 8.51
N LEU A 112 7.13 15.78 8.83
CA LEU A 112 7.76 16.80 8.01
C LEU A 112 9.07 16.24 7.48
N CYS A 113 9.19 16.08 6.15
CA CYS A 113 10.37 15.47 5.56
C CYS A 113 11.60 16.37 5.74
N PRO A 114 12.83 15.81 5.60
CA PRO A 114 14.06 16.60 5.84
C PRO A 114 14.14 17.89 5.06
N ASN A 115 13.74 17.88 3.78
CA ASN A 115 13.74 19.10 2.97
C ASN A 115 12.75 20.14 3.49
N CYS A 116 11.56 19.71 3.86
CA CYS A 116 10.55 20.61 4.41
C CYS A 116 10.93 21.10 5.80
N GLN A 117 11.61 20.28 6.58
CA GLN A 117 12.14 20.71 7.87
C GLN A 117 13.12 21.87 7.71
N LYS A 118 14.00 21.80 6.71
CA LYS A 118 14.95 22.86 6.40
C LYS A 118 14.23 24.13 5.99
N GLN A 119 13.22 24.03 5.15
CA GLN A 119 12.44 25.16 4.70
C GLN A 119 11.66 25.80 5.85
N GLU A 120 11.09 24.97 6.73
CA GLU A 120 10.39 25.45 7.91
C GLU A 120 11.32 26.21 8.85
N LYS A 121 12.53 25.71 9.08
CA LYS A 121 13.52 26.39 9.91
C LYS A 121 13.91 27.74 9.34
N ILE A 122 14.12 27.81 8.02
CA ILE A 122 14.44 29.08 7.35
C ILE A 122 13.30 30.07 7.51
N GLN A 123 12.07 29.62 7.30
CA GLN A 123 10.89 30.46 7.45
C GLN A 123 10.70 30.94 8.87
N LEU A 124 10.85 30.04 9.85
CA LEU A 124 10.75 30.42 11.27
C LEU A 124 11.81 31.43 11.67
N GLN A 125 13.01 31.31 11.15
CA GLN A 125 14.07 32.28 11.41
C GLN A 125 13.76 33.64 10.81
N SER A 126 13.15 33.67 9.64
CA SER A 126 12.71 34.91 9.03
C SER A 126 11.58 35.54 9.82
N ASP A 127 10.62 34.75 10.28
CA ASP A 127 9.47 35.22 11.05
C ASP A 127 9.88 35.76 12.42
N LYS A 128 10.88 35.12 13.03
CA LYS A 128 11.40 35.57 14.34
C LYS A 128 11.98 36.96 14.33
N LYS A 129 12.38 37.45 13.18
CA LYS A 129 12.88 38.85 13.09
C LYS A 129 11.76 39.88 13.19
N GLY A 130 10.55 39.46 12.86
CA GLY A 130 9.40 40.37 12.85
C GLY A 130 8.50 40.26 14.03
N GLU A 131 8.49 39.14 14.72
CA GLU A 131 7.60 38.96 15.87
C GLU A 131 8.11 37.84 16.76
N SER A 132 7.66 37.89 18.01
CA SER A 132 7.97 36.85 18.98
C SER A 132 6.75 35.95 19.16
N TYR A 133 7.00 34.69 19.20
CA TYR A 133 6.00 33.65 19.43
C TYR A 133 6.26 32.93 20.71
N GLU A 134 5.17 32.48 21.25
CA GLU A 134 5.18 31.58 22.36
C GLU A 134 5.04 30.13 21.88
#